data_ce6732c01f0256224455ef1a230b21eb
#
_entry.id   ce6732c01f0256224455ef1a230b21eb
#
_cell.length_a   1.000
_cell.length_b   1.000
_cell.length_c   1.000
_cell.angle_alpha   90.00
_cell.angle_beta   90.00
_cell.angle_gamma   90.00
#
_symmetry.space_group_name_H-M   'P 1'
#
loop_
_entity.id
_entity.type
_entity.pdbx_description
1 polymer ?
#
loop_
_entity_poly.entity_id
_entity_poly.type
_entity_poly.pdbx_seq_one_letter_code
_entity_poly.pdbx_strand_id
1 'polypeptide(L)'
;NKGEIQGFGTPDEILKSELLKNNGLREPLYLEAMKLAGCDISGSENLKDLNNIDEKNKEVLKNWFNNETSNKDSIIKEEKILEVKNLAFSHDGIKNTINDVSFHLNKGEILAVLGNNGAGKSTLCRLITGILKPQKGSMFLNNQCIDSWSIKQKGSSIGYVMQNPNQMISQHMIKDEIALGLKCRGFSKEYIAEKTEEVLKICGL
;
A
#
# COMPACT_ATOMS: atom_id res chain seq x y z
N ASN A 1 17.92 -19.10 10.93
CA ASN A 1 16.68 -19.21 11.70
C ASN A 1 17.05 -19.82 13.07
N LYS A 2 16.67 -19.21 14.17
CA LYS A 2 17.05 -19.63 15.56
C LYS A 2 18.56 -19.78 15.78
N GLY A 3 19.39 -19.00 15.11
CA GLY A 3 20.85 -19.03 15.20
C GLY A 3 21.51 -20.10 14.31
N GLU A 4 20.75 -20.80 13.47
CA GLU A 4 21.28 -21.78 12.52
C GLU A 4 21.36 -21.23 11.12
N ILE A 5 22.43 -21.57 10.38
CA ILE A 5 22.57 -21.26 8.95
C ILE A 5 21.67 -22.21 8.18
N GLN A 6 20.68 -21.68 7.46
CA GLN A 6 19.71 -22.46 6.69
C GLN A 6 20.21 -22.83 5.29
N GLY A 7 21.25 -22.17 4.81
CA GLY A 7 21.88 -22.45 3.53
C GLY A 7 22.93 -21.41 3.19
N PHE A 8 23.83 -21.75 2.31
CA PHE A 8 24.79 -20.84 1.70
C PHE A 8 25.06 -21.29 0.26
N GLY A 9 25.46 -20.37 -0.58
CA GLY A 9 25.76 -20.63 -1.98
C GLY A 9 26.03 -19.34 -2.75
N THR A 10 26.23 -19.46 -4.03
CA THR A 10 26.26 -18.31 -4.92
C THR A 10 24.92 -17.61 -4.96
N PRO A 11 24.86 -16.31 -5.35
CA PRO A 11 23.58 -15.61 -5.50
C PRO A 11 22.58 -16.36 -6.38
N ASP A 12 23.04 -16.95 -7.48
CA ASP A 12 22.19 -17.69 -8.41
C ASP A 12 21.62 -18.98 -7.78
N GLU A 13 22.42 -19.72 -7.03
CA GLU A 13 21.96 -20.92 -6.31
C GLU A 13 20.88 -20.56 -5.28
N ILE A 14 21.08 -19.49 -4.51
CA ILE A 14 20.10 -19.03 -3.52
C ILE A 14 18.82 -18.54 -4.21
N LEU A 15 18.93 -17.78 -5.31
CA LEU A 15 17.76 -17.24 -6.03
C LEU A 15 16.98 -18.31 -6.79
N LYS A 16 17.62 -19.41 -7.22
CA LYS A 16 16.95 -20.57 -7.84
C LYS A 16 16.27 -21.47 -6.81
N SER A 17 16.71 -21.42 -5.57
CA SER A 17 16.17 -22.25 -4.48
C SER A 17 14.93 -21.60 -3.84
N GLU A 18 14.14 -22.39 -3.12
CA GLU A 18 13.04 -21.89 -2.27
C GLU A 18 13.51 -21.39 -0.89
N LEU A 19 14.83 -21.24 -0.68
CA LEU A 19 15.40 -20.88 0.63
C LEU A 19 14.89 -19.53 1.14
N LEU A 20 14.82 -18.53 0.28
CA LEU A 20 14.32 -17.20 0.67
C LEU A 20 12.87 -17.28 1.12
N LYS A 21 12.02 -17.86 0.28
CA LYS A 21 10.58 -17.99 0.54
C LYS A 21 10.28 -18.79 1.80
N ASN A 22 10.93 -19.95 1.95
CA ASN A 22 10.74 -20.84 3.10
C ASN A 22 11.19 -20.23 4.43
N ASN A 23 12.08 -19.23 4.39
CA ASN A 23 12.56 -18.50 5.56
C ASN A 23 11.92 -17.11 5.71
N GLY A 24 10.84 -16.81 4.97
CA GLY A 24 10.12 -15.53 5.05
C GLY A 24 10.93 -14.33 4.54
N LEU A 25 11.95 -14.57 3.72
CA LEU A 25 12.73 -13.52 3.07
C LEU A 25 12.12 -13.19 1.72
N ARG A 26 12.07 -11.89 1.41
CA ARG A 26 11.54 -11.41 0.15
C ARG A 26 12.50 -11.70 -1.00
N GLU A 27 11.98 -12.31 -2.04
CA GLU A 27 12.71 -12.45 -3.30
C GLU A 27 12.79 -11.11 -4.05
N PRO A 28 13.78 -10.90 -4.94
CA PRO A 28 13.78 -9.76 -5.84
C PRO A 28 12.52 -9.71 -6.70
N LEU A 29 11.91 -8.53 -6.84
CA LEU A 29 10.62 -8.37 -7.54
C LEU A 29 10.63 -8.88 -8.98
N TYR A 30 11.75 -8.71 -9.69
CA TYR A 30 11.87 -9.21 -11.06
C TYR A 30 11.83 -10.74 -11.13
N LEU A 31 12.40 -11.42 -10.14
CA LEU A 31 12.42 -12.88 -10.08
C LEU A 31 11.01 -13.40 -9.77
N GLU A 32 10.30 -12.73 -8.88
CA GLU A 32 8.90 -13.03 -8.58
C GLU A 32 8.02 -12.84 -9.83
N ALA A 33 8.22 -11.74 -10.58
CA ALA A 33 7.54 -11.51 -11.85
C ALA A 33 7.87 -12.59 -12.90
N MET A 34 9.12 -13.03 -13.01
CA MET A 34 9.53 -14.12 -13.91
C MET A 34 8.83 -15.43 -13.54
N LYS A 35 8.78 -15.77 -12.25
CA LYS A 35 8.08 -16.97 -11.76
C LYS A 35 6.57 -16.91 -12.06
N LEU A 36 5.92 -15.76 -11.82
CA LEU A 36 4.50 -15.54 -12.11
C LEU A 36 4.20 -15.64 -13.60
N ALA A 37 5.08 -15.13 -14.45
CA ALA A 37 4.96 -15.24 -15.91
C ALA A 37 5.21 -16.65 -16.45
N GLY A 38 5.70 -17.59 -15.63
CA GLY A 38 6.05 -18.94 -16.06
C GLY A 38 7.39 -19.04 -16.80
N CYS A 39 8.32 -18.11 -16.53
CA CYS A 39 9.68 -18.18 -17.07
C CYS A 39 10.45 -19.38 -16.49
N ASP A 40 11.23 -20.05 -17.32
CA ASP A 40 12.18 -21.07 -16.88
C ASP A 40 13.47 -20.40 -16.39
N ILE A 41 13.65 -20.39 -15.08
CA ILE A 41 14.84 -19.82 -14.43
C ILE A 41 15.91 -20.85 -14.10
N SER A 42 15.64 -22.16 -14.31
CA SER A 42 16.54 -23.25 -13.90
C SER A 42 17.87 -23.23 -14.66
N GLY A 43 17.81 -22.94 -15.95
CA GLY A 43 18.96 -22.83 -16.83
C GLY A 43 19.61 -21.44 -16.91
N SER A 44 19.00 -20.43 -16.29
CA SER A 44 19.50 -19.04 -16.39
C SER A 44 20.79 -18.86 -15.58
N GLU A 45 21.77 -18.19 -16.16
CA GLU A 45 22.99 -17.76 -15.47
C GLU A 45 22.87 -16.26 -15.12
N ASN A 46 23.51 -15.86 -14.03
CA ASN A 46 23.58 -14.45 -13.63
C ASN A 46 22.21 -13.81 -13.31
N LEU A 47 21.33 -14.54 -12.62
CA LEU A 47 20.00 -14.06 -12.19
C LEU A 47 20.05 -12.76 -11.36
N LYS A 48 21.18 -12.41 -10.78
CA LYS A 48 21.40 -11.15 -10.04
C LYS A 48 21.40 -9.91 -10.95
N ASP A 49 21.50 -10.07 -12.27
CA ASP A 49 21.56 -8.95 -13.22
C ASP A 49 20.37 -9.03 -14.20
N LEU A 50 19.48 -8.06 -14.08
CA LEU A 50 18.30 -7.90 -14.96
C LEU A 50 18.64 -7.82 -16.46
N ASN A 51 19.86 -7.35 -16.81
CA ASN A 51 20.26 -7.22 -18.20
C ASN A 51 20.57 -8.58 -18.86
N ASN A 52 20.73 -9.63 -18.05
CA ASN A 52 21.09 -10.98 -18.54
C ASN A 52 19.88 -11.91 -18.69
N ILE A 53 18.65 -11.36 -18.68
CA ILE A 53 17.47 -12.18 -19.01
C ILE A 53 17.56 -12.59 -20.47
N ASP A 54 17.52 -13.90 -20.74
CA ASP A 54 17.54 -14.45 -22.09
C ASP A 54 16.31 -14.04 -22.92
N GLU A 55 16.45 -14.05 -24.24
CA GLU A 55 15.40 -13.56 -25.15
C GLU A 55 14.10 -14.37 -25.04
N LYS A 56 14.17 -15.67 -24.74
CA LYS A 56 13.00 -16.53 -24.53
C LYS A 56 12.18 -16.06 -23.32
N ASN A 57 12.85 -15.83 -22.19
CA ASN A 57 12.20 -15.35 -20.98
C ASN A 57 11.71 -13.89 -21.12
N LYS A 58 12.40 -13.04 -21.89
CA LYS A 58 11.91 -11.70 -22.24
C LYS A 58 10.60 -11.76 -23.03
N GLU A 59 10.47 -12.69 -23.97
CA GLU A 59 9.27 -12.87 -24.75
C GLU A 59 8.09 -13.38 -23.89
N VAL A 60 8.34 -14.35 -23.00
CA VAL A 60 7.37 -14.86 -22.03
C VAL A 60 6.88 -13.73 -21.12
N LEU A 61 7.77 -12.92 -20.55
CA LEU A 61 7.43 -11.77 -19.71
C LEU A 61 6.59 -10.74 -20.48
N LYS A 62 6.97 -10.44 -21.73
CA LYS A 62 6.24 -9.49 -22.58
C LYS A 62 4.82 -9.97 -22.87
N ASN A 63 4.67 -11.25 -23.18
CA ASN A 63 3.36 -11.84 -23.45
C ASN A 63 2.50 -11.88 -22.18
N TRP A 64 3.06 -12.26 -21.05
CA TRP A 64 2.38 -12.21 -19.76
C TRP A 64 1.90 -10.80 -19.42
N PHE A 65 2.78 -9.80 -19.52
CA PHE A 65 2.44 -8.40 -19.25
C PHE A 65 1.31 -7.89 -20.18
N ASN A 66 1.37 -8.20 -21.46
CA ASN A 66 0.35 -7.79 -22.41
C ASN A 66 -1.01 -8.45 -22.13
N ASN A 67 -1.02 -9.74 -21.76
CA ASN A 67 -2.24 -10.46 -21.39
C ASN A 67 -2.86 -9.92 -20.10
N GLU A 68 -2.06 -9.64 -19.07
CA GLU A 68 -2.53 -9.04 -17.82
C GLU A 68 -3.06 -7.61 -18.04
N THR A 69 -2.43 -6.82 -18.92
CA THR A 69 -2.90 -5.46 -19.23
C THR A 69 -4.17 -5.45 -20.07
N SER A 70 -4.36 -6.41 -20.97
CA SER A 70 -5.58 -6.52 -21.78
C SER A 70 -6.80 -6.99 -21.00
N ASN A 71 -6.62 -7.69 -19.90
CA ASN A 71 -7.71 -8.07 -18.99
C ASN A 71 -8.18 -6.93 -18.06
N LYS A 72 -7.56 -5.76 -18.11
CA LYS A 72 -7.91 -4.59 -17.25
C LYS A 72 -9.05 -3.73 -17.79
N ASP A 73 -9.62 -4.03 -18.94
CA ASP A 73 -10.88 -3.43 -19.41
C ASP A 73 -12.13 -4.04 -18.73
N SER A 74 -12.00 -4.59 -17.52
CA SER A 74 -13.14 -4.71 -16.64
C SER A 74 -13.65 -3.29 -16.38
N ILE A 75 -14.82 -2.98 -16.89
CA ILE A 75 -15.59 -1.76 -16.70
C ILE A 75 -15.51 -1.40 -15.21
N ILE A 76 -14.50 -0.62 -14.83
CA ILE A 76 -14.46 0.04 -13.54
C ILE A 76 -15.63 1.00 -13.64
N LYS A 77 -16.77 0.66 -13.03
CA LYS A 77 -17.85 1.63 -12.86
C LYS A 77 -17.18 2.85 -12.27
N GLU A 78 -17.31 3.99 -12.95
CA GLU A 78 -16.75 5.29 -12.50
C GLU A 78 -17.49 5.77 -11.24
N GLU A 79 -17.44 4.96 -10.18
CA GLU A 79 -17.96 5.31 -8.86
C GLU A 79 -16.83 5.98 -8.09
N LYS A 80 -16.78 7.30 -8.14
CA LYS A 80 -15.80 8.09 -7.40
C LYS A 80 -16.03 7.94 -5.91
N ILE A 81 -15.04 7.40 -5.18
CA ILE A 81 -15.07 7.32 -3.73
C ILE A 81 -14.37 8.51 -3.06
N LEU A 82 -13.33 9.07 -3.68
CA LEU A 82 -12.66 10.27 -3.22
C LEU A 82 -12.48 11.23 -4.39
N GLU A 83 -12.83 12.48 -4.20
CA GLU A 83 -12.56 13.56 -5.16
C GLU A 83 -11.93 14.74 -4.42
N VAL A 84 -10.81 15.22 -4.92
CA VAL A 84 -10.06 16.36 -4.41
C VAL A 84 -10.03 17.43 -5.49
N LYS A 85 -10.41 18.66 -5.15
CA LYS A 85 -10.51 19.80 -6.09
C LYS A 85 -9.71 20.98 -5.61
N ASN A 86 -8.77 21.44 -6.43
CA ASN A 86 -8.00 22.67 -6.28
C ASN A 86 -7.37 22.85 -4.88
N LEU A 87 -6.86 21.74 -4.32
CA LEU A 87 -6.35 21.72 -2.95
C LEU A 87 -5.06 22.52 -2.87
N ALA A 88 -4.99 23.46 -1.95
CA ALA A 88 -3.78 24.22 -1.66
C ALA A 88 -3.52 24.30 -0.16
N PHE A 89 -2.24 24.22 0.18
CA PHE A 89 -1.79 24.28 1.57
C PHE A 89 -0.35 24.77 1.69
N SER A 90 -0.11 25.59 2.69
CA SER A 90 1.21 26.07 3.11
C SER A 90 1.38 25.88 4.62
N HIS A 91 2.56 25.45 5.05
CA HIS A 91 2.88 25.32 6.48
C HIS A 91 3.20 26.68 7.13
N ASP A 92 3.81 27.59 6.38
CA ASP A 92 4.30 28.90 6.85
C ASP A 92 3.50 30.09 6.31
N GLY A 93 2.53 29.83 5.44
CA GLY A 93 1.76 30.85 4.75
C GLY A 93 2.50 31.57 3.61
N ILE A 94 3.77 31.23 3.38
CA ILE A 94 4.63 31.91 2.38
C ILE A 94 4.76 31.05 1.14
N LYS A 95 5.15 29.77 1.32
CA LYS A 95 5.36 28.83 0.21
C LYS A 95 4.35 27.70 0.24
N ASN A 96 3.63 27.52 -0.84
CA ASN A 96 2.71 26.40 -0.96
C ASN A 96 3.47 25.06 -1.01
N THR A 97 3.16 24.17 -0.07
CA THR A 97 3.59 22.76 -0.08
C THR A 97 2.70 21.95 -1.01
N ILE A 98 1.40 22.25 -1.04
CA ILE A 98 0.43 21.73 -1.98
C ILE A 98 -0.11 22.92 -2.77
N ASN A 99 -0.09 22.83 -4.09
CA ASN A 99 -0.48 23.94 -4.96
C ASN A 99 -1.42 23.42 -6.05
N ASP A 100 -2.70 23.76 -5.92
CA ASP A 100 -3.75 23.46 -6.90
C ASP A 100 -3.84 21.98 -7.30
N VAL A 101 -3.83 21.07 -6.32
CA VAL A 101 -3.88 19.63 -6.58
C VAL A 101 -5.32 19.19 -6.71
N SER A 102 -5.62 18.54 -7.84
CA SER A 102 -6.93 17.94 -8.14
C SER A 102 -6.75 16.53 -8.64
N PHE A 103 -7.53 15.58 -8.11
CA PHE A 103 -7.59 14.20 -8.58
C PHE A 103 -8.85 13.53 -8.05
N HIS A 104 -9.12 12.34 -8.53
CA HIS A 104 -10.16 11.47 -7.98
C HIS A 104 -9.64 10.04 -7.86
N LEU A 105 -10.31 9.25 -7.04
CA LEU A 105 -10.08 7.83 -6.84
C LEU A 105 -11.42 7.11 -6.97
N ASN A 106 -11.47 6.13 -7.85
CA ASN A 106 -12.65 5.30 -8.05
C ASN A 106 -12.64 4.09 -7.11
N LYS A 107 -13.80 3.47 -6.93
CA LYS A 107 -13.94 2.27 -6.12
C LYS A 107 -13.10 1.12 -6.67
N GLY A 108 -12.28 0.51 -5.81
CA GLY A 108 -11.37 -0.57 -6.20
C GLY A 108 -10.08 -0.10 -6.87
N GLU A 109 -9.89 1.20 -7.07
CA GLU A 109 -8.68 1.77 -7.67
C GLU A 109 -7.56 1.94 -6.65
N ILE A 110 -6.32 1.80 -7.10
CA ILE A 110 -5.10 2.11 -6.35
C ILE A 110 -4.41 3.29 -7.03
N LEU A 111 -4.28 4.40 -6.30
CA LEU A 111 -3.59 5.60 -6.77
C LEU A 111 -2.20 5.71 -6.13
N ALA A 112 -1.16 5.69 -6.95
CA ALA A 112 0.20 5.94 -6.50
C ALA A 112 0.55 7.44 -6.57
N VAL A 113 1.01 7.99 -5.44
CA VAL A 113 1.49 9.39 -5.36
C VAL A 113 3.01 9.39 -5.35
N LEU A 114 3.60 9.80 -6.47
CA LEU A 114 5.05 9.82 -6.68
C LEU A 114 5.61 11.24 -6.60
N GLY A 115 6.87 11.36 -6.24
CA GLY A 115 7.58 12.64 -6.18
C GLY A 115 8.80 12.60 -5.26
N ASN A 116 9.66 13.60 -5.37
CA ASN A 116 10.88 13.74 -4.56
C ASN A 116 10.58 13.90 -3.06
N ASN A 117 11.59 13.76 -2.22
CA ASN A 117 11.47 14.08 -0.80
C ASN A 117 11.16 15.58 -0.64
N GLY A 118 10.19 15.89 0.22
CA GLY A 118 9.70 17.27 0.38
C GLY A 118 8.62 17.71 -0.61
N ALA A 119 8.24 16.92 -1.61
CA ALA A 119 7.22 17.27 -2.61
C ALA A 119 5.78 17.39 -2.06
N GLY A 120 5.54 17.16 -0.77
CA GLY A 120 4.22 17.30 -0.16
C GLY A 120 3.38 16.03 -0.07
N LYS A 121 3.90 14.85 -0.46
CA LYS A 121 3.14 13.57 -0.44
C LYS A 121 2.49 13.29 0.92
N SER A 122 3.26 13.34 2.00
CA SER A 122 2.74 13.13 3.36
C SER A 122 1.80 14.24 3.81
N THR A 123 2.03 15.46 3.35
CA THR A 123 1.14 16.61 3.60
C THR A 123 -0.22 16.38 2.95
N LEU A 124 -0.25 15.89 1.71
CA LEU A 124 -1.48 15.55 1.00
C LEU A 124 -2.30 14.49 1.78
N CYS A 125 -1.65 13.41 2.23
CA CYS A 125 -2.32 12.39 3.04
C CYS A 125 -2.89 12.96 4.35
N ARG A 126 -2.14 13.84 5.04
CA ARG A 126 -2.58 14.50 6.26
C ARG A 126 -3.76 15.46 6.05
N LEU A 127 -3.85 16.10 4.88
CA LEU A 127 -4.99 16.93 4.50
C LEU A 127 -6.23 16.07 4.26
N ILE A 128 -6.11 14.98 3.51
CA ILE A 128 -7.22 14.07 3.22
C ILE A 128 -7.78 13.47 4.53
N THR A 129 -6.92 13.06 5.44
CA THR A 129 -7.32 12.47 6.73
C THR A 129 -7.78 13.51 7.76
N GLY A 130 -7.61 14.80 7.47
CA GLY A 130 -8.04 15.90 8.33
C GLY A 130 -7.10 16.24 9.49
N ILE A 131 -5.90 15.63 9.53
CA ILE A 131 -4.83 16.01 10.47
C ILE A 131 -4.39 17.47 10.20
N LEU A 132 -4.39 17.85 8.92
CA LEU A 132 -4.20 19.24 8.49
C LEU A 132 -5.48 19.75 7.82
N LYS A 133 -5.72 21.05 7.88
CA LYS A 133 -6.84 21.72 7.19
C LYS A 133 -6.31 22.43 5.95
N PRO A 134 -6.91 22.21 4.77
CA PRO A 134 -6.53 22.94 3.57
C PRO A 134 -6.88 24.43 3.70
N GLN A 135 -6.10 25.27 3.04
CA GLN A 135 -6.37 26.71 2.95
C GLN A 135 -7.29 27.02 1.77
N LYS A 136 -7.25 26.19 0.72
CA LYS A 136 -8.13 26.28 -0.46
C LYS A 136 -8.46 24.88 -0.96
N GLY A 137 -9.52 24.83 -1.76
CA GLY A 137 -10.00 23.61 -2.38
C GLY A 137 -11.05 22.89 -1.54
N SER A 138 -11.56 21.79 -2.06
CA SER A 138 -12.61 21.00 -1.44
C SER A 138 -12.37 19.52 -1.66
N MET A 139 -12.82 18.70 -0.70
CA MET A 139 -12.71 17.26 -0.74
C MET A 139 -14.08 16.60 -0.56
N PHE A 140 -14.31 15.57 -1.35
CA PHE A 140 -15.57 14.81 -1.32
C PHE A 140 -15.26 13.32 -1.12
N LEU A 141 -16.01 12.69 -0.24
CA LEU A 141 -15.97 11.25 -0.01
C LEU A 141 -17.37 10.68 -0.27
N ASN A 142 -17.48 9.71 -1.19
CA ASN A 142 -18.77 9.18 -1.64
C ASN A 142 -19.76 10.29 -2.01
N ASN A 143 -19.32 11.29 -2.78
CA ASN A 143 -20.07 12.47 -3.19
C ASN A 143 -20.50 13.43 -2.06
N GLN A 144 -20.07 13.21 -0.81
CA GLN A 144 -20.33 14.10 0.31
C GLN A 144 -19.12 15.00 0.57
N CYS A 145 -19.34 16.31 0.68
CA CYS A 145 -18.28 17.25 1.05
C CYS A 145 -17.83 16.97 2.49
N ILE A 146 -16.51 16.74 2.66
CA ILE A 146 -15.89 16.38 3.94
C ILE A 146 -15.07 17.50 4.56
N ASP A 147 -15.12 18.71 4.02
CA ASP A 147 -14.30 19.84 4.48
C ASP A 147 -14.61 20.23 5.93
N SER A 148 -15.89 20.17 6.29
CA SER A 148 -16.36 20.45 7.66
C SER A 148 -16.30 19.27 8.62
N TRP A 149 -15.96 18.07 8.13
CA TRP A 149 -15.91 16.89 8.98
C TRP A 149 -14.78 16.99 10.01
N SER A 150 -15.10 16.59 11.23
CA SER A 150 -14.10 16.41 12.29
C SER A 150 -13.13 15.27 11.95
N ILE A 151 -11.96 15.25 12.60
CA ILE A 151 -10.98 14.17 12.48
C ILE A 151 -11.63 12.81 12.80
N LYS A 152 -12.51 12.77 13.81
CA LYS A 152 -13.24 11.55 14.20
C LYS A 152 -14.13 11.05 13.06
N GLN A 153 -14.87 11.93 12.39
CA GLN A 153 -15.73 11.58 11.26
C GLN A 153 -14.91 11.09 10.06
N LYS A 154 -13.82 11.79 9.72
CA LYS A 154 -12.91 11.34 8.66
C LYS A 154 -12.29 9.99 9.00
N GLY A 155 -11.77 9.82 10.22
CA GLY A 155 -11.17 8.57 10.69
C GLY A 155 -12.13 7.39 10.79
N SER A 156 -13.46 7.62 10.80
CA SER A 156 -14.44 6.52 10.69
C SER A 156 -14.57 5.96 9.27
N SER A 157 -14.15 6.72 8.26
CA SER A 157 -14.33 6.38 6.84
C SER A 157 -13.02 6.21 6.08
N ILE A 158 -11.92 6.81 6.57
CA ILE A 158 -10.61 6.81 5.92
C ILE A 158 -9.59 6.15 6.86
N GLY A 159 -9.03 5.01 6.46
CA GLY A 159 -7.89 4.41 7.14
C GLY A 159 -6.59 5.13 6.75
N TYR A 160 -5.70 5.33 7.72
CA TYR A 160 -4.40 5.95 7.49
C TYR A 160 -3.29 5.15 8.14
N VAL A 161 -2.27 4.81 7.38
CA VAL A 161 -1.05 4.18 7.90
C VAL A 161 0.10 5.16 7.72
N MET A 162 0.77 5.49 8.82
CA MET A 162 1.92 6.42 8.80
C MET A 162 3.16 5.75 8.20
N GLN A 163 4.11 6.57 7.74
CA GLN A 163 5.41 6.09 7.24
C GLN A 163 6.18 5.26 8.29
N ASN A 164 6.05 5.61 9.57
CA ASN A 164 6.51 4.80 10.69
C ASN A 164 5.29 4.29 11.48
N PRO A 165 4.80 3.05 11.22
CA PRO A 165 3.62 2.51 11.88
C PRO A 165 3.76 2.40 13.40
N ASN A 166 4.98 2.26 13.91
CA ASN A 166 5.22 2.17 15.36
C ASN A 166 4.74 3.42 16.12
N GLN A 167 4.71 4.57 15.46
CA GLN A 167 4.19 5.81 16.06
C GLN A 167 2.67 5.83 16.21
N MET A 168 1.97 4.88 15.61
CA MET A 168 0.52 4.75 15.70
C MET A 168 0.08 3.82 16.83
N ILE A 169 0.99 2.96 17.33
CA ILE A 169 0.70 2.01 18.39
C ILE A 169 0.57 2.76 19.71
N SER A 170 -0.60 2.67 20.32
CA SER A 170 -0.95 3.40 21.53
C SER A 170 -1.23 2.49 22.73
N GLN A 171 -1.46 1.20 22.49
CA GLN A 171 -1.82 0.24 23.52
C GLN A 171 -0.64 -0.68 23.87
N HIS A 172 -0.62 -1.18 25.10
CA HIS A 172 0.41 -2.12 25.57
C HIS A 172 0.18 -3.56 25.04
N MET A 173 -1.06 -3.91 24.78
CA MET A 173 -1.43 -5.23 24.29
C MET A 173 -1.90 -5.15 22.83
N ILE A 174 -1.44 -6.10 22.00
CA ILE A 174 -1.81 -6.18 20.57
C ILE A 174 -3.33 -6.30 20.42
N LYS A 175 -4.00 -7.10 21.24
CA LYS A 175 -5.46 -7.23 21.22
C LYS A 175 -6.18 -5.90 21.47
N ASP A 176 -5.67 -5.09 22.37
CA ASP A 176 -6.27 -3.79 22.68
C ASP A 176 -6.04 -2.78 21.56
N GLU A 177 -4.88 -2.80 20.90
CA GLU A 177 -4.60 -1.95 19.74
C GLU A 177 -5.55 -2.28 18.58
N ILE A 178 -5.71 -3.57 18.25
CA ILE A 178 -6.64 -4.01 17.20
C ILE A 178 -8.09 -3.61 17.55
N ALA A 179 -8.48 -3.80 18.81
CA ALA A 179 -9.82 -3.51 19.28
C ALA A 179 -10.14 -2.00 19.37
N LEU A 180 -9.11 -1.13 19.43
CA LEU A 180 -9.27 0.29 19.74
C LEU A 180 -10.21 0.98 18.76
N GLY A 181 -10.04 0.77 17.47
CA GLY A 181 -10.87 1.39 16.43
C GLY A 181 -12.35 1.01 16.55
N LEU A 182 -12.65 -0.24 16.88
CA LEU A 182 -14.01 -0.74 17.08
C LEU A 182 -14.62 -0.21 18.38
N LYS A 183 -13.83 -0.16 19.48
CA LYS A 183 -14.24 0.45 20.76
C LYS A 183 -14.62 1.92 20.56
N CYS A 184 -13.81 2.70 19.84
CA CYS A 184 -14.08 4.12 19.56
C CYS A 184 -15.33 4.35 18.71
N ARG A 185 -15.74 3.37 17.91
CA ARG A 185 -16.98 3.40 17.09
C ARG A 185 -18.21 2.90 17.83
N GLY A 186 -18.07 2.39 19.07
CA GLY A 186 -19.17 1.95 19.92
C GLY A 186 -19.77 0.59 19.55
N PHE A 187 -18.99 -0.30 18.91
CA PHE A 187 -19.43 -1.67 18.65
C PHE A 187 -19.59 -2.48 19.94
N SER A 188 -20.40 -3.54 19.91
CA SER A 188 -20.61 -4.41 21.07
C SER A 188 -19.32 -5.17 21.44
N LYS A 189 -19.22 -5.57 22.70
CA LYS A 189 -18.04 -6.30 23.21
C LYS A 189 -17.85 -7.63 22.50
N GLU A 190 -18.94 -8.31 22.20
CA GLU A 190 -18.97 -9.60 21.49
C GLU A 190 -18.43 -9.44 20.07
N TYR A 191 -18.91 -8.45 19.33
CA TYR A 191 -18.44 -8.14 17.97
C TYR A 191 -16.96 -7.74 17.96
N ILE A 192 -16.53 -6.93 18.94
CA ILE A 192 -15.12 -6.53 19.07
C ILE A 192 -14.24 -7.76 19.31
N ALA A 193 -14.63 -8.67 20.20
CA ALA A 193 -13.87 -9.87 20.50
C ALA A 193 -13.75 -10.76 19.26
N GLU A 194 -14.87 -11.04 18.56
CA GLU A 194 -14.89 -11.83 17.33
C GLU A 194 -13.95 -11.27 16.26
N LYS A 195 -14.10 -9.96 15.96
CA LYS A 195 -13.29 -9.32 14.92
C LYS A 195 -11.82 -9.19 15.29
N THR A 196 -11.52 -9.02 16.58
CA THR A 196 -10.13 -8.99 17.05
C THR A 196 -9.45 -10.36 16.84
N GLU A 197 -10.12 -11.47 17.18
CA GLU A 197 -9.60 -12.80 16.96
C GLU A 197 -9.45 -13.13 15.46
N GLU A 198 -10.38 -12.69 14.61
CA GLU A 198 -10.30 -12.85 13.18
C GLU A 198 -9.03 -12.16 12.61
N VAL A 199 -8.78 -10.89 12.99
CA VAL A 199 -7.62 -10.12 12.55
C VAL A 199 -6.31 -10.75 13.06
N LEU A 200 -6.26 -11.20 14.31
CA LEU A 200 -5.09 -11.87 14.87
C LEU A 200 -4.72 -13.11 14.04
N LYS A 201 -5.70 -13.95 13.68
CA LYS A 201 -5.48 -15.13 12.83
C LYS A 201 -4.96 -14.75 11.43
N ILE A 202 -5.52 -13.71 10.81
CA ILE A 202 -5.06 -13.22 9.50
C ILE A 202 -3.61 -12.76 9.57
N CYS A 203 -3.22 -12.10 10.67
CA CYS A 203 -1.86 -11.59 10.88
C CYS A 203 -0.87 -12.66 11.40
N GLY A 204 -1.32 -13.88 11.69
CA GLY A 204 -0.46 -14.93 12.24
C GLY A 204 -0.02 -14.69 13.69
N LEU A 205 -0.82 -14.00 14.50
CA LEU A 205 -0.57 -13.61 15.89
C LEU A 205 -1.42 -14.40 16.88
#